data_fd582499f6c1bdccabcc27cf73be7a9f
#
_entry.id   fd582499f6c1bdccabcc27cf73be7a9f
#
_cell.length_a   1.000
_cell.length_b   1.000
_cell.length_c   1.000
_cell.angle_alpha   90.00
_cell.angle_beta   90.00
_cell.angle_gamma   90.00
#
_symmetry.space_group_name_H-M   'P 1'
#
loop_
_entity.id
_entity.type
_entity.pdbx_description
1 polymer ?
#
loop_
_entity_poly.entity_id
_entity_poly.type
_entity_poly.pdbx_seq_one_letter_code
_entity_poly.pdbx_strand_id
1 'polypeptide(L)'
;MKAIPGVLIVLLIGMVACGGPHGPSSLEPLPSEIHRSAEGTKLQTATFAGGCFWCTEADFEKAYGVVKVISGYTGGKGANPTYDDFARKGYVQAVQVLYDPQKTSYQRLLDYFWRHIDPTDADGQFIDRGVEYRSIIFYENDEQRQLAEKSKKELEQSGRFSKPIVTKIVAFTKFYPAEDYHQDYYRRHAFRYGIYRNRTGRDEFLRRFWGP
;
A
#
# COMPACT_ATOMS: atom_id res chain seq x y z
N MET A 1 -54.07 -32.65 -55.88
CA MET A 1 -53.14 -31.63 -55.40
C MET A 1 -53.21 -31.66 -53.89
N LYS A 2 -52.23 -32.23 -53.22
CA LYS A 2 -52.23 -32.41 -51.76
C LYS A 2 -51.33 -31.31 -51.13
N ALA A 3 -51.90 -30.51 -50.24
CA ALA A 3 -51.16 -29.51 -49.48
C ALA A 3 -50.41 -30.17 -48.34
N ILE A 4 -49.13 -29.78 -48.14
CA ILE A 4 -48.26 -30.19 -47.07
C ILE A 4 -48.30 -29.13 -45.97
N PRO A 5 -48.57 -29.42 -44.72
CA PRO A 5 -48.52 -28.43 -43.64
C PRO A 5 -47.08 -28.13 -43.21
N GLY A 6 -46.74 -26.85 -43.17
CA GLY A 6 -45.46 -26.36 -42.68
C GLY A 6 -45.30 -26.53 -41.16
N VAL A 7 -44.20 -27.12 -40.77
CA VAL A 7 -43.78 -27.24 -39.39
C VAL A 7 -43.11 -25.95 -38.97
N LEU A 8 -43.72 -25.24 -38.02
CA LEU A 8 -43.17 -24.04 -37.39
C LEU A 8 -42.20 -24.47 -36.28
N ILE A 9 -40.90 -24.36 -36.53
CA ILE A 9 -39.88 -24.57 -35.51
C ILE A 9 -39.73 -23.29 -34.72
N VAL A 10 -40.25 -23.27 -33.51
CA VAL A 10 -40.00 -22.17 -32.54
C VAL A 10 -38.64 -22.44 -31.89
N LEU A 11 -37.65 -21.62 -32.29
CA LEU A 11 -36.34 -21.59 -31.62
C LEU A 11 -36.49 -20.81 -30.32
N LEU A 12 -36.57 -21.49 -29.20
CA LEU A 12 -36.39 -20.91 -27.84
C LEU A 12 -34.91 -20.57 -27.65
N ILE A 13 -34.56 -19.29 -27.82
CA ILE A 13 -33.26 -18.78 -27.42
C ILE A 13 -33.29 -18.63 -25.88
N GLY A 14 -32.74 -19.62 -25.20
CA GLY A 14 -32.50 -19.54 -23.77
C GLY A 14 -31.41 -18.50 -23.49
N MET A 15 -31.77 -17.33 -22.94
CA MET A 15 -30.81 -16.42 -22.31
C MET A 15 -30.25 -17.08 -21.06
N VAL A 16 -29.04 -17.61 -21.15
CA VAL A 16 -28.25 -17.97 -19.98
C VAL A 16 -27.71 -16.68 -19.39
N ALA A 17 -28.37 -16.19 -18.35
CA ALA A 17 -27.85 -15.12 -17.51
C ALA A 17 -26.70 -15.69 -16.67
N CYS A 18 -25.47 -15.47 -17.12
CA CYS A 18 -24.28 -15.66 -16.29
C CYS A 18 -24.17 -14.51 -15.28
N GLY A 19 -25.01 -14.54 -14.26
CA GLY A 19 -24.86 -13.77 -13.04
C GLY A 19 -24.07 -14.60 -12.04
N GLY A 20 -22.73 -14.57 -12.12
CA GLY A 20 -21.89 -15.05 -11.02
C GLY A 20 -22.00 -14.05 -9.84
N PRO A 21 -22.20 -14.52 -8.61
CA PRO A 21 -22.16 -13.65 -7.46
C PRO A 21 -20.72 -13.16 -7.27
N HIS A 22 -20.47 -11.86 -7.49
CA HIS A 22 -19.32 -11.21 -6.92
C HIS A 22 -19.56 -11.13 -5.41
N GLY A 23 -19.23 -12.21 -4.71
CA GLY A 23 -19.15 -12.20 -3.28
C GLY A 23 -18.04 -11.22 -2.87
N PRO A 24 -18.19 -10.49 -1.74
CA PRO A 24 -17.10 -9.69 -1.21
C PRO A 24 -15.92 -10.63 -0.97
N SER A 25 -14.78 -10.36 -1.61
CA SER A 25 -13.52 -11.02 -1.29
C SER A 25 -13.23 -10.73 0.18
N SER A 26 -13.56 -11.67 1.04
CA SER A 26 -13.21 -11.64 2.45
C SER A 26 -11.72 -12.00 2.55
N LEU A 27 -10.87 -11.03 2.22
CA LEU A 27 -9.48 -11.09 2.67
C LEU A 27 -9.54 -10.90 4.19
N GLU A 28 -9.60 -12.01 4.92
CA GLU A 28 -9.35 -12.02 6.34
C GLU A 28 -8.05 -11.26 6.61
N PRO A 29 -7.95 -10.50 7.72
CA PRO A 29 -6.67 -9.96 8.16
C PRO A 29 -5.69 -11.12 8.16
N LEU A 30 -4.54 -10.96 7.49
CA LEU A 30 -3.53 -12.01 7.43
C LEU A 30 -3.33 -12.54 8.85
N PRO A 31 -3.61 -13.83 9.11
CA PRO A 31 -3.33 -14.42 10.41
C PRO A 31 -1.85 -14.17 10.69
N SER A 32 -1.46 -14.21 11.96
CA SER A 32 -0.06 -14.21 12.39
C SER A 32 0.67 -15.50 11.93
N GLU A 33 0.34 -15.97 10.74
CA GLU A 33 1.04 -17.07 10.10
C GLU A 33 2.49 -16.66 9.93
N ILE A 34 3.38 -17.53 10.38
CA ILE A 34 4.82 -17.35 10.25
C ILE A 34 5.15 -17.36 8.77
N HIS A 35 5.14 -16.18 8.14
CA HIS A 35 5.61 -16.04 6.78
C HIS A 35 7.08 -16.45 6.72
N ARG A 36 7.41 -17.41 5.86
CA ARG A 36 8.77 -17.84 5.62
C ARG A 36 9.20 -17.46 4.22
N SER A 37 10.48 -17.09 4.06
CA SER A 37 11.10 -16.98 2.74
C SER A 37 11.14 -18.33 2.04
N ALA A 38 11.43 -18.36 0.73
CA ALA A 38 11.67 -19.60 -0.01
C ALA A 38 12.79 -20.45 0.62
N GLU A 39 13.71 -19.82 1.36
CA GLU A 39 14.82 -20.44 2.09
C GLU A 39 14.46 -20.85 3.54
N GLY A 40 13.17 -20.75 3.92
CA GLY A 40 12.67 -21.14 5.26
C GLY A 40 12.89 -20.10 6.37
N THR A 41 13.47 -18.94 6.09
CA THR A 41 13.67 -17.86 7.06
C THR A 41 12.33 -17.26 7.50
N LYS A 42 12.15 -17.06 8.80
CA LYS A 42 11.00 -16.33 9.34
C LYS A 42 11.09 -14.87 8.91
N LEU A 43 10.13 -14.43 8.10
CA LEU A 43 10.02 -13.03 7.68
C LEU A 43 9.58 -12.14 8.85
N GLN A 44 9.97 -10.88 8.78
CA GLN A 44 9.50 -9.82 9.68
C GLN A 44 8.61 -8.84 8.91
N THR A 45 7.84 -8.06 9.65
CA THR A 45 6.93 -7.04 9.11
C THR A 45 7.32 -5.64 9.53
N ALA A 46 7.02 -4.68 8.65
CA ALA A 46 7.10 -3.26 8.91
C ALA A 46 5.92 -2.56 8.19
N THR A 47 5.27 -1.60 8.84
CA THR A 47 4.09 -0.93 8.31
C THR A 47 4.34 0.56 8.15
N PHE A 48 4.14 1.08 6.93
CA PHE A 48 4.41 2.47 6.57
C PHE A 48 3.25 3.10 5.80
N ALA A 49 2.90 4.34 6.13
CA ALA A 49 2.07 5.20 5.31
C ALA A 49 2.96 6.27 4.66
N GLY A 50 2.99 6.32 3.34
CA GLY A 50 3.86 7.21 2.56
C GLY A 50 3.10 7.99 1.46
N GLY A 51 1.82 8.31 1.69
CA GLY A 51 0.91 8.86 0.70
C GLY A 51 0.18 7.76 -0.06
N CYS A 52 -0.01 7.93 -1.35
CA CYS A 52 -0.64 6.91 -2.19
C CYS A 52 0.08 5.57 -2.06
N PHE A 53 -0.66 4.54 -1.65
CA PHE A 53 -0.09 3.21 -1.43
C PHE A 53 0.42 2.55 -2.73
N TRP A 54 -0.10 2.89 -3.92
CA TRP A 54 0.47 2.41 -5.19
C TRP A 54 1.92 2.85 -5.38
N CYS A 55 2.24 4.10 -4.97
CA CYS A 55 3.61 4.60 -5.02
C CYS A 55 4.49 3.97 -3.95
N THR A 56 3.96 3.87 -2.72
CA THR A 56 4.71 3.30 -1.59
C THR A 56 4.99 1.81 -1.80
N GLU A 57 4.02 1.04 -2.33
CA GLU A 57 4.19 -0.35 -2.74
C GLU A 57 5.26 -0.48 -3.82
N ALA A 58 5.13 0.29 -4.93
CA ALA A 58 6.08 0.26 -6.05
C ALA A 58 7.52 0.62 -5.64
N ASP A 59 7.67 1.48 -4.64
CA ASP A 59 8.98 1.83 -4.11
C ASP A 59 9.53 0.71 -3.22
N PHE A 60 8.78 0.22 -2.22
CA PHE A 60 9.27 -0.82 -1.31
C PHE A 60 9.54 -2.16 -1.97
N GLU A 61 8.83 -2.54 -3.02
CA GLU A 61 9.11 -3.78 -3.75
C GLU A 61 10.47 -3.80 -4.46
N LYS A 62 11.09 -2.65 -4.63
CA LYS A 62 12.47 -2.53 -5.17
C LYS A 62 13.53 -2.55 -4.06
N ALA A 63 13.13 -2.46 -2.80
CA ALA A 63 14.06 -2.44 -1.69
C ALA A 63 14.69 -3.82 -1.47
N TYR A 64 16.01 -3.85 -1.31
CA TYR A 64 16.73 -5.09 -1.12
C TYR A 64 16.26 -5.82 0.15
N GLY A 65 16.00 -7.13 0.03
CA GLY A 65 15.56 -7.99 1.11
C GLY A 65 14.05 -7.93 1.41
N VAL A 66 13.29 -7.09 0.72
CA VAL A 66 11.83 -7.10 0.74
C VAL A 66 11.33 -8.29 -0.09
N VAL A 67 10.42 -9.07 0.50
CA VAL A 67 9.86 -10.29 -0.11
C VAL A 67 8.47 -10.03 -0.68
N LYS A 68 7.68 -9.21 0.02
CA LYS A 68 6.31 -8.87 -0.39
C LYS A 68 5.92 -7.52 0.21
N VAL A 69 5.14 -6.76 -0.54
CA VAL A 69 4.47 -5.57 -0.06
C VAL A 69 2.96 -5.74 -0.28
N ILE A 70 2.16 -5.30 0.66
CA ILE A 70 0.70 -5.38 0.61
C ILE A 70 0.16 -3.98 0.83
N SER A 71 -0.55 -3.45 -0.14
CA SER A 71 -1.29 -2.19 -0.02
C SER A 71 -2.53 -2.36 0.86
N GLY A 72 -2.84 -1.38 1.71
CA GLY A 72 -3.99 -1.47 2.61
C GLY A 72 -4.24 -0.23 3.44
N TYR A 73 -4.98 -0.43 4.53
CA TYR A 73 -5.47 0.62 5.40
C TYR A 73 -5.12 0.32 6.86
N THR A 74 -4.67 1.34 7.61
CA THR A 74 -4.39 1.22 9.05
C THR A 74 -4.63 2.54 9.79
N GLY A 75 -4.62 2.50 11.12
CA GLY A 75 -4.68 3.69 11.99
C GLY A 75 -6.07 4.29 12.21
N GLY A 76 -7.11 3.77 11.58
CA GLY A 76 -8.49 4.24 11.74
C GLY A 76 -9.29 3.52 12.82
N LYS A 77 -10.60 3.72 12.81
CA LYS A 77 -11.56 3.15 13.76
C LYS A 77 -12.64 2.36 13.03
N GLY A 78 -13.16 1.32 13.72
CA GLY A 78 -14.15 0.42 13.15
C GLY A 78 -13.50 -0.77 12.45
N ALA A 79 -14.29 -1.54 11.70
CA ALA A 79 -13.83 -2.73 11.01
C ALA A 79 -14.02 -2.60 9.49
N ASN A 80 -13.27 -3.40 8.76
CA ASN A 80 -13.41 -3.62 7.32
C ASN A 80 -13.54 -2.31 6.51
N PRO A 81 -12.52 -1.43 6.54
CA PRO A 81 -12.50 -0.27 5.65
C PRO A 81 -12.47 -0.72 4.20
N THR A 82 -13.13 0.04 3.35
CA THR A 82 -13.07 -0.09 1.89
C THR A 82 -12.49 1.19 1.28
N TYR A 83 -12.11 1.16 0.01
CA TYR A 83 -11.61 2.36 -0.66
C TYR A 83 -12.60 3.53 -0.61
N ASP A 84 -13.90 3.23 -0.61
CA ASP A 84 -14.95 4.25 -0.58
C ASP A 84 -15.15 4.90 0.80
N ASP A 85 -14.70 4.26 1.88
CA ASP A 85 -15.02 4.72 3.24
C ASP A 85 -13.83 4.82 4.22
N PHE A 86 -12.64 4.32 3.85
CA PHE A 86 -11.48 4.29 4.75
C PHE A 86 -11.14 5.69 5.31
N ALA A 87 -11.16 6.72 4.48
CA ALA A 87 -10.85 8.09 4.91
C ALA A 87 -11.86 8.60 5.95
N ARG A 88 -13.16 8.35 5.74
CA ARG A 88 -14.22 8.72 6.71
C ARG A 88 -14.10 7.96 8.03
N LYS A 89 -13.56 6.74 7.99
CA LYS A 89 -13.26 5.93 9.19
C LYS A 89 -11.93 6.31 9.84
N GLY A 90 -11.22 7.34 9.32
CA GLY A 90 -9.96 7.84 9.84
C GLY A 90 -8.75 6.95 9.55
N TYR A 91 -8.87 6.00 8.63
CA TYR A 91 -7.74 5.21 8.15
C TYR A 91 -6.86 6.02 7.21
N VAL A 92 -5.60 5.61 7.13
CA VAL A 92 -4.66 6.10 6.11
C VAL A 92 -4.32 4.98 5.13
N GLN A 93 -3.95 5.38 3.92
CA GLN A 93 -3.31 4.45 2.97
C GLN A 93 -1.93 4.08 3.48
N ALA A 94 -1.66 2.79 3.56
CA ALA A 94 -0.42 2.25 4.07
C ALA A 94 0.00 1.00 3.31
N VAL A 95 1.24 0.59 3.52
CA VAL A 95 1.75 -0.69 3.06
C VAL A 95 2.29 -1.49 4.23
N GLN A 96 2.05 -2.80 4.21
CA GLN A 96 2.73 -3.76 5.06
C GLN A 96 3.83 -4.43 4.26
N VAL A 97 5.06 -4.28 4.73
CA VAL A 97 6.29 -4.75 4.09
C VAL A 97 6.77 -6.00 4.80
N LEU A 98 6.78 -7.14 4.10
CA LEU A 98 7.38 -8.38 4.57
C LEU A 98 8.81 -8.45 4.07
N TYR A 99 9.77 -8.62 4.96
CA TYR A 99 11.20 -8.61 4.63
C TYR A 99 11.96 -9.76 5.29
N ASP A 100 13.06 -10.15 4.65
CA ASP A 100 13.98 -11.14 5.13
C ASP A 100 15.03 -10.49 6.05
N PRO A 101 15.01 -10.75 7.37
CA PRO A 101 15.94 -10.14 8.31
C PRO A 101 17.42 -10.56 8.12
N GLN A 102 17.68 -11.59 7.31
CA GLN A 102 19.04 -11.98 6.93
C GLN A 102 19.58 -11.11 5.77
N LYS A 103 18.70 -10.49 4.98
CA LYS A 103 19.06 -9.68 3.80
C LYS A 103 18.98 -8.18 4.10
N THR A 104 18.01 -7.75 4.90
CA THR A 104 17.82 -6.33 5.25
C THR A 104 17.42 -6.19 6.73
N SER A 105 17.29 -4.95 7.19
CA SER A 105 16.88 -4.67 8.58
C SER A 105 15.81 -3.59 8.61
N TYR A 106 15.06 -3.51 9.73
CA TYR A 106 14.08 -2.45 9.93
C TYR A 106 14.70 -1.06 9.82
N GLN A 107 15.94 -0.85 10.30
CA GLN A 107 16.68 0.41 10.14
C GLN A 107 16.87 0.77 8.65
N ARG A 108 17.24 -0.19 7.81
CA ARG A 108 17.40 0.05 6.36
C ARG A 108 16.07 0.37 5.69
N LEU A 109 14.97 -0.25 6.15
CA LEU A 109 13.63 0.08 5.64
C LEU A 109 13.19 1.48 6.08
N LEU A 110 13.55 1.94 7.29
CA LEU A 110 13.35 3.33 7.73
C LEU A 110 14.14 4.31 6.84
N ASP A 111 15.41 4.04 6.58
CA ASP A 111 16.24 4.88 5.69
C ASP A 111 15.65 4.92 4.27
N TYR A 112 15.15 3.79 3.80
CA TYR A 112 14.47 3.68 2.51
C TYR A 112 13.17 4.49 2.50
N PHE A 113 12.34 4.39 3.54
CA PHE A 113 11.10 5.14 3.70
C PHE A 113 11.34 6.65 3.65
N TRP A 114 12.30 7.17 4.45
CA TRP A 114 12.63 8.59 4.49
C TRP A 114 13.03 9.13 3.12
N ARG A 115 13.69 8.32 2.31
CA ARG A 115 14.13 8.69 0.95
C ARG A 115 13.01 8.68 -0.09
N HIS A 116 11.80 8.23 0.27
CA HIS A 116 10.70 8.10 -0.69
C HIS A 116 9.45 8.91 -0.31
N ILE A 117 9.56 9.81 0.67
CA ILE A 117 8.49 10.69 1.10
C ILE A 117 8.95 12.14 1.21
N ASP A 118 8.00 13.10 1.29
CA ASP A 118 8.23 14.41 1.88
C ASP A 118 7.89 14.36 3.37
N PRO A 119 8.88 14.25 4.26
CA PRO A 119 8.62 14.13 5.69
C PRO A 119 8.14 15.43 6.33
N THR A 120 8.11 16.53 5.58
CA THR A 120 7.70 17.87 6.03
C THR A 120 6.29 18.25 5.60
N ASP A 121 5.59 17.40 4.83
CA ASP A 121 4.23 17.64 4.37
C ASP A 121 3.21 17.15 5.42
N ALA A 122 2.53 18.11 6.06
CA ALA A 122 1.56 17.82 7.11
C ALA A 122 0.17 17.39 6.58
N ASP A 123 -0.14 17.71 5.31
CA ASP A 123 -1.49 17.63 4.75
C ASP A 123 -1.64 16.64 3.61
N GLY A 124 -0.69 15.73 3.46
CA GLY A 124 -0.72 14.72 2.42
C GLY A 124 0.66 14.27 2.01
N GLN A 125 0.81 13.90 0.74
CA GLN A 125 2.09 13.63 0.08
C GLN A 125 1.99 14.05 -1.39
N PHE A 126 2.78 15.04 -1.78
CA PHE A 126 2.86 15.54 -3.16
C PHE A 126 1.50 16.07 -3.65
N ILE A 127 0.93 15.50 -4.73
CA ILE A 127 -0.39 15.90 -5.23
C ILE A 127 -1.55 15.26 -4.45
N ASP A 128 -1.31 14.21 -3.69
CA ASP A 128 -2.33 13.53 -2.91
C ASP A 128 -2.54 14.28 -1.61
N ARG A 129 -3.70 14.92 -1.49
CA ARG A 129 -4.02 15.79 -0.36
C ARG A 129 -5.07 15.15 0.54
N GLY A 130 -4.92 15.33 1.83
CA GLY A 130 -5.81 14.83 2.86
C GLY A 130 -5.08 14.06 3.94
N VAL A 131 -5.75 13.91 5.09
CA VAL A 131 -5.21 13.22 6.27
C VAL A 131 -4.86 11.75 5.99
N GLU A 132 -5.57 11.14 5.05
CA GLU A 132 -5.43 9.77 4.62
C GLU A 132 -4.14 9.48 3.81
N TYR A 133 -3.47 10.53 3.35
CA TYR A 133 -2.19 10.46 2.62
C TYR A 133 -0.99 10.95 3.44
N ARG A 134 -1.14 11.19 4.72
CA ARG A 134 -0.04 11.60 5.59
C ARG A 134 1.03 10.53 5.74
N SER A 135 2.27 10.97 5.96
CA SER A 135 3.38 10.06 6.27
C SER A 135 3.34 9.61 7.73
N ILE A 136 3.36 8.28 7.96
CA ILE A 136 3.33 7.69 9.30
C ILE A 136 4.17 6.41 9.31
N ILE A 137 4.95 6.21 10.36
CA ILE A 137 5.62 4.95 10.69
C ILE A 137 4.81 4.27 11.78
N PHE A 138 4.34 3.04 11.53
CA PHE A 138 3.63 2.24 12.51
C PHE A 138 4.58 1.20 13.12
N TYR A 139 4.80 1.26 14.44
CA TYR A 139 5.67 0.31 15.13
C TYR A 139 4.88 -0.81 15.80
N GLU A 140 5.37 -2.04 15.69
CA GLU A 140 4.75 -3.25 16.24
C GLU A 140 5.32 -3.65 17.61
N ASN A 141 6.50 -3.12 17.95
CA ASN A 141 7.20 -3.40 19.21
C ASN A 141 8.13 -2.24 19.60
N ASP A 142 8.69 -2.33 20.82
CA ASP A 142 9.56 -1.28 21.35
C ASP A 142 10.87 -1.10 20.60
N GLU A 143 11.42 -2.15 20.01
CA GLU A 143 12.63 -2.06 19.17
C GLU A 143 12.34 -1.21 17.93
N GLN A 144 11.26 -1.51 17.21
CA GLN A 144 10.83 -0.72 16.05
C GLN A 144 10.56 0.74 16.45
N ARG A 145 9.92 0.97 17.61
CA ARG A 145 9.68 2.32 18.12
C ARG A 145 10.97 3.09 18.32
N GLN A 146 11.92 2.52 19.05
CA GLN A 146 13.19 3.17 19.33
C GLN A 146 14.00 3.47 18.07
N LEU A 147 14.04 2.51 17.11
CA LEU A 147 14.70 2.70 15.83
C LEU A 147 14.03 3.80 14.99
N ALA A 148 12.71 3.86 14.97
CA ALA A 148 11.96 4.88 14.24
C ALA A 148 12.19 6.28 14.85
N GLU A 149 12.10 6.42 16.16
CA GLU A 149 12.36 7.68 16.88
C GLU A 149 13.80 8.16 16.65
N LYS A 150 14.77 7.24 16.75
CA LYS A 150 16.18 7.53 16.49
C LYS A 150 16.39 8.01 15.05
N SER A 151 15.85 7.29 14.06
CA SER A 151 16.02 7.65 12.66
C SER A 151 15.37 9.00 12.32
N LYS A 152 14.21 9.31 12.91
CA LYS A 152 13.58 10.63 12.78
C LYS A 152 14.48 11.74 13.35
N LYS A 153 15.01 11.56 14.55
CA LYS A 153 15.93 12.50 15.19
C LYS A 153 17.21 12.72 14.37
N GLU A 154 17.78 11.66 13.82
CA GLU A 154 18.95 11.74 12.94
C GLU A 154 18.63 12.53 11.66
N LEU A 155 17.45 12.33 11.07
CA LEU A 155 16.99 13.11 9.92
C LEU A 155 16.79 14.58 10.26
N GLU A 156 16.19 14.91 11.40
CA GLU A 156 16.04 16.29 11.90
C GLU A 156 17.40 16.97 12.08
N GLN A 157 18.37 16.26 12.69
CA GLN A 157 19.72 16.77 12.96
C GLN A 157 20.58 16.90 11.70
N SER A 158 20.23 16.21 10.62
CA SER A 158 20.99 16.25 9.35
C SER A 158 20.93 17.61 8.65
N GLY A 159 19.98 18.48 9.01
CA GLY A 159 19.76 19.75 8.35
C GLY A 159 19.30 19.64 6.88
N ARG A 160 18.93 18.43 6.43
CA ARG A 160 18.50 18.17 5.04
C ARG A 160 17.23 18.93 4.68
N PHE A 161 16.31 19.04 5.62
CA PHE A 161 15.06 19.76 5.46
C PHE A 161 15.05 21.02 6.32
N SER A 162 14.67 22.16 5.73
CA SER A 162 14.53 23.43 6.45
C SER A 162 13.23 23.53 7.26
N LYS A 163 12.24 22.68 6.95
CA LYS A 163 10.97 22.59 7.66
C LYS A 163 11.01 21.44 8.68
N PRO A 164 10.20 21.49 9.74
CA PRO A 164 10.09 20.41 10.72
C PRO A 164 9.67 19.09 10.08
N ILE A 165 10.18 17.97 10.60
CA ILE A 165 9.73 16.63 10.24
C ILE A 165 8.41 16.32 10.94
N VAL A 166 7.33 16.26 10.17
CA VAL A 166 5.96 16.08 10.68
C VAL A 166 5.48 14.63 10.62
N THR A 167 6.25 13.73 10.00
CA THR A 167 5.97 12.28 9.99
C THR A 167 5.74 11.78 11.41
N LYS A 168 4.61 11.09 11.62
CA LYS A 168 4.25 10.53 12.92
C LYS A 168 4.84 9.14 13.12
N ILE A 169 5.11 8.78 14.38
CA ILE A 169 5.46 7.43 14.80
C ILE A 169 4.36 6.98 15.75
N VAL A 170 3.62 5.92 15.38
CA VAL A 170 2.38 5.52 16.05
C VAL A 170 2.39 4.01 16.29
N ALA A 171 1.84 3.56 17.39
CA ALA A 171 1.67 2.13 17.66
C ALA A 171 0.77 1.50 16.59
N PHE A 172 1.24 0.38 16.03
CA PHE A 172 0.45 -0.44 15.12
C PHE A 172 -0.72 -1.10 15.88
N THR A 173 -1.88 -1.14 15.25
CA THR A 173 -3.06 -1.79 15.83
C THR A 173 -3.55 -2.92 14.95
N LYS A 174 -4.00 -2.59 13.75
CA LYS A 174 -4.52 -3.56 12.79
C LYS A 174 -4.33 -3.04 11.36
N PHE A 175 -4.00 -3.95 10.46
CA PHE A 175 -3.92 -3.69 9.02
C PHE A 175 -5.06 -4.40 8.30
N TYR A 176 -5.64 -3.72 7.33
CA TYR A 176 -6.64 -4.29 6.44
C TYR A 176 -6.11 -4.20 5.01
N PRO A 177 -5.85 -5.34 4.36
CA PRO A 177 -5.47 -5.32 2.96
C PRO A 177 -6.50 -4.55 2.12
N ALA A 178 -6.02 -3.74 1.19
CA ALA A 178 -6.88 -3.12 0.20
C ALA A 178 -7.36 -4.16 -0.82
N GLU A 179 -8.38 -3.81 -1.55
CA GLU A 179 -9.00 -4.65 -2.57
C GLU A 179 -7.98 -5.11 -3.62
N ASP A 180 -8.19 -6.28 -4.21
CA ASP A 180 -7.25 -6.93 -5.13
C ASP A 180 -6.83 -6.04 -6.31
N TYR A 181 -7.72 -5.16 -6.78
CA TYR A 181 -7.41 -4.26 -7.89
C TYR A 181 -6.42 -3.16 -7.52
N HIS A 182 -6.14 -2.95 -6.22
CA HIS A 182 -5.11 -2.03 -5.74
C HIS A 182 -3.74 -2.69 -5.59
N GLN A 183 -3.68 -4.02 -5.42
CA GLN A 183 -2.42 -4.74 -5.27
C GLN A 183 -1.65 -4.77 -6.58
N ASP A 184 -0.34 -4.55 -6.53
CA ASP A 184 0.55 -4.53 -7.72
C ASP A 184 0.07 -3.55 -8.82
N TYR A 185 -0.63 -2.48 -8.44
CA TYR A 185 -1.24 -1.57 -9.40
C TYR A 185 -0.23 -1.04 -10.42
N TYR A 186 0.97 -0.71 -10.00
CA TYR A 186 2.03 -0.20 -10.84
C TYR A 186 2.49 -1.20 -11.92
N ARG A 187 2.35 -2.50 -11.68
CA ARG A 187 2.65 -3.56 -12.67
C ARG A 187 1.45 -3.81 -13.57
N ARG A 188 0.25 -3.97 -12.98
CA ARG A 188 -0.98 -4.30 -13.71
C ARG A 188 -1.46 -3.16 -14.61
N HIS A 189 -1.15 -1.92 -14.23
CA HIS A 189 -1.58 -0.71 -14.92
C HIS A 189 -0.41 0.24 -15.22
N ALA A 190 0.72 -0.30 -15.69
CA ALA A 190 2.00 0.41 -15.82
C ALA A 190 1.90 1.77 -16.55
N PHE A 191 1.12 1.85 -17.63
CA PHE A 191 0.93 3.09 -18.37
C PHE A 191 0.20 4.16 -17.54
N ARG A 192 -0.92 3.80 -16.90
CA ARG A 192 -1.71 4.73 -16.07
C ARG A 192 -0.92 5.16 -14.84
N TYR A 193 -0.27 4.19 -14.20
CA TYR A 193 0.58 4.47 -13.04
C TYR A 193 1.76 5.38 -13.42
N GLY A 194 2.41 5.17 -14.56
CA GLY A 194 3.50 6.01 -15.04
C GLY A 194 3.09 7.46 -15.24
N ILE A 195 1.93 7.71 -15.87
CA ILE A 195 1.37 9.06 -16.02
C ILE A 195 1.10 9.68 -14.64
N TYR A 196 0.46 8.94 -13.73
CA TYR A 196 0.18 9.41 -12.38
C TYR A 196 1.47 9.73 -11.63
N ARG A 197 2.42 8.80 -11.54
CA ARG A 197 3.71 8.97 -10.84
C ARG A 197 4.47 10.20 -11.33
N ASN A 198 4.56 10.39 -12.64
CA ASN A 198 5.23 11.56 -13.23
C ASN A 198 4.57 12.89 -12.85
N ARG A 199 3.23 12.91 -12.70
CA ARG A 199 2.49 14.12 -12.33
C ARG A 199 2.57 14.43 -10.84
N THR A 200 2.95 13.48 -10.00
CA THR A 200 3.02 13.72 -8.54
C THR A 200 4.13 14.70 -8.15
N GLY A 201 5.16 14.86 -8.96
CA GLY A 201 6.38 15.60 -8.61
C GLY A 201 7.27 14.86 -7.60
N ARG A 202 6.88 13.63 -7.20
CA ARG A 202 7.60 12.83 -6.18
C ARG A 202 9.05 12.60 -6.60
N ASP A 203 9.28 12.10 -7.80
CA ASP A 203 10.64 11.72 -8.26
C ASP A 203 11.56 12.95 -8.41
N GLU A 204 11.01 14.11 -8.76
CA GLU A 204 11.77 15.37 -8.80
C GLU A 204 12.17 15.81 -7.38
N PHE A 205 11.22 15.77 -6.44
CA PHE A 205 11.48 16.05 -5.02
C PHE A 205 12.57 15.14 -4.46
N LEU A 206 12.46 13.82 -4.69
CA LEU A 206 13.43 12.85 -4.18
C LEU A 206 14.84 13.12 -4.71
N ARG A 207 14.97 13.36 -6.01
CA ARG A 207 16.27 13.73 -6.61
C ARG A 207 16.84 15.01 -6.03
N ARG A 208 15.99 16.01 -5.75
CA ARG A 208 16.42 17.28 -5.15
C ARG A 208 17.03 17.11 -3.78
N PHE A 209 16.42 16.27 -2.92
CA PHE A 209 16.84 16.13 -1.54
C PHE A 209 17.84 15.00 -1.30
N TRP A 210 17.82 13.95 -2.13
CA TRP A 210 18.63 12.75 -1.91
C TRP A 210 19.68 12.49 -3.00
N GLY A 211 19.61 13.22 -4.09
CA GLY A 211 20.46 13.02 -5.27
C GLY A 211 19.92 11.96 -6.23
N PRO A 212 20.66 11.69 -7.32
CA PRO A 212 20.27 10.70 -8.32
C PRO A 212 20.36 9.27 -7.79
#